data_4c610a1d18472fc82398654517e35cb2
#
_entry.id   4c610a1d18472fc82398654517e35cb2
#
_cell.length_a   1.000
_cell.length_b   1.000
_cell.length_c   1.000
_cell.angle_alpha   90.00
_cell.angle_beta   90.00
_cell.angle_gamma   90.00
#
_symmetry.space_group_name_H-M   'P 1'
#
loop_
_entity.id
_entity.type
_entity.pdbx_description
1 polymer ?
#
loop_
_entity_poly.entity_id
_entity_poly.type
_entity_poly.pdbx_seq_one_letter_code
_entity_poly.pdbx_strand_id
1 'polypeptide(L)'
;MLSLGIYIIGSLLVIAIIHYWRYPKSNGKLPPGSMGWPLIGETIPFFAPNTSFDISPFVKERMQRYGPIFRTSLVGYPIIVSTDPDFNYFIFQQEGQLFQSWYPHTFEEIFGRQNVGSLHGFMYKYLKNMVLNLFGPESLKNMLHEVEKTTNNNLKRWSRQKSVEMKEATTKMIFDLTGKKLISYDSENSTENVCEDFATFIKGLISFPLCFPGTAYHKCLQGRKKIMKMLKRMLEERKSQPRKEQSDFFDYVLEELQSKDTILTEAIALDLMFALLFASFETTSSAITLAIKFLHEHPKALKELTEEHEAIIRRRENASYGLTWKEYKSMKFTFQFINETVRLANIAPLIFRKALKDINFKGYTIPAGWAVMVCPPAVHLNPVKYEDPLQFNPWRWEGIELNRASRNFMAFGGGMRFCIGADFAKVQMAVFLHCFVTKYKWEIIKGGDIVRTPGLQFPNGYHIKIFEKYD
;
A
#
# COMPACT_ATOMS: atom_id res chain seq x y z
N MET A 1 38.14 36.11 11.51
CA MET A 1 37.70 34.83 12.11
C MET A 1 36.65 34.99 13.22
N LEU A 2 36.78 35.99 14.14
CA LEU A 2 35.80 36.24 15.21
C LEU A 2 34.37 36.54 14.68
N SER A 3 34.23 37.30 13.60
CA SER A 3 32.94 37.67 13.02
C SER A 3 32.19 36.47 12.44
N LEU A 4 32.88 35.53 11.77
CA LEU A 4 32.28 34.33 11.21
C LEU A 4 31.72 33.43 12.33
N GLY A 5 32.46 33.27 13.43
CA GLY A 5 32.03 32.52 14.61
C GLY A 5 30.75 33.10 15.25
N ILE A 6 30.65 34.41 15.33
CA ILE A 6 29.45 35.09 15.87
C ILE A 6 28.23 34.87 14.98
N TYR A 7 28.38 34.94 13.65
CA TYR A 7 27.30 34.63 12.69
C TYR A 7 26.83 33.19 12.79
N ILE A 8 27.74 32.22 12.92
CA ILE A 8 27.41 30.78 13.07
C ILE A 8 26.64 30.58 14.39
N ILE A 9 27.12 31.09 15.51
CA ILE A 9 26.45 30.96 16.80
C ILE A 9 25.08 31.66 16.78
N GLY A 10 24.98 32.85 16.20
CA GLY A 10 23.72 33.54 16.00
C GLY A 10 22.71 32.75 15.17
N SER A 11 23.16 32.18 14.07
CA SER A 11 22.31 31.32 13.21
C SER A 11 21.87 30.03 13.93
N LEU A 12 22.75 29.40 14.71
CA LEU A 12 22.39 28.20 15.49
C LEU A 12 21.39 28.55 16.61
N LEU A 13 21.53 29.68 17.26
CA LEU A 13 20.58 30.17 18.25
C LEU A 13 19.21 30.46 17.64
N VAL A 14 19.18 31.12 16.48
CA VAL A 14 17.93 31.36 15.74
C VAL A 14 17.27 30.06 15.35
N ILE A 15 18.02 29.09 14.84
CA ILE A 15 17.53 27.75 14.50
C ILE A 15 16.97 27.05 15.74
N ALA A 16 17.67 27.08 16.86
CA ALA A 16 17.22 26.49 18.12
C ALA A 16 15.94 27.16 18.64
N ILE A 17 15.83 28.48 18.55
CA ILE A 17 14.64 29.25 18.93
C ILE A 17 13.46 28.86 18.01
N ILE A 18 13.65 28.86 16.70
CA ILE A 18 12.62 28.45 15.72
C ILE A 18 12.18 27.01 16.00
N HIS A 19 13.11 26.13 16.28
CA HIS A 19 12.81 24.73 16.63
C HIS A 19 11.97 24.66 17.91
N TYR A 20 12.35 25.39 18.98
CA TYR A 20 11.63 25.41 20.24
C TYR A 20 10.21 26.00 20.10
N TRP A 21 10.05 27.06 19.31
CA TRP A 21 8.76 27.75 19.12
C TRP A 21 7.82 27.00 18.17
N ARG A 22 8.35 26.12 17.33
CA ARG A 22 7.57 25.33 16.35
C ARG A 22 6.72 24.22 17.00
N TYR A 23 7.06 23.82 18.22
CA TYR A 23 6.30 22.81 18.94
C TYR A 23 5.28 23.45 19.87
N PRO A 24 3.96 23.27 19.60
CA PRO A 24 2.93 23.84 20.48
C PRO A 24 3.11 23.28 21.90
N LYS A 25 3.00 24.16 22.88
CA LYS A 25 3.00 23.78 24.30
C LYS A 25 1.75 22.98 24.59
N SER A 26 1.91 21.75 25.04
CA SER A 26 0.80 20.93 25.52
C SER A 26 0.53 21.25 26.99
N ASN A 27 -0.74 21.36 27.36
CA ASN A 27 -1.17 21.52 28.76
C ASN A 27 -1.16 20.23 29.57
N GLY A 28 -0.67 19.10 28.99
CA GLY A 28 -0.67 17.79 29.61
C GLY A 28 0.65 17.05 29.47
N LYS A 29 0.69 15.83 30.05
CA LYS A 29 1.86 14.95 29.99
C LYS A 29 2.02 14.36 28.60
N LEU A 30 3.02 14.82 27.85
CA LEU A 30 3.36 14.24 26.54
C LEU A 30 3.91 12.81 26.67
N PRO A 31 3.73 11.94 25.66
CA PRO A 31 4.45 10.67 25.57
C PRO A 31 5.97 10.91 25.65
N PRO A 32 6.73 9.98 26.28
CA PRO A 32 8.19 10.06 26.30
C PRO A 32 8.77 9.96 24.89
N GLY A 33 10.00 10.43 24.68
CA GLY A 33 10.65 10.33 23.38
C GLY A 33 11.68 11.42 23.15
N SER A 34 12.26 11.41 21.96
CA SER A 34 13.25 12.37 21.50
C SER A 34 12.72 13.13 20.28
N MET A 35 13.04 14.41 20.20
CA MET A 35 12.70 15.22 19.02
C MET A 35 13.85 15.31 18.02
N GLY A 36 15.00 14.69 18.34
CA GLY A 36 16.19 14.67 17.48
C GLY A 36 16.80 16.04 17.21
N TRP A 37 17.45 16.17 16.07
CA TRP A 37 18.14 17.40 15.66
C TRP A 37 17.17 18.51 15.24
N PRO A 38 17.51 19.78 15.44
CA PRO A 38 16.71 20.89 14.92
C PRO A 38 16.40 20.73 13.42
N LEU A 39 15.17 21.02 13.00
CA LEU A 39 14.63 20.95 11.65
C LEU A 39 14.53 19.55 11.05
N ILE A 40 15.55 18.71 11.18
CA ILE A 40 15.61 17.36 10.60
C ILE A 40 14.91 16.34 11.51
N GLY A 41 14.98 16.53 12.83
CA GLY A 41 14.46 15.58 13.79
C GLY A 41 15.29 14.27 13.79
N GLU A 42 14.59 13.17 13.83
CA GLU A 42 15.16 11.80 13.76
C GLU A 42 14.96 11.18 12.38
N THR A 43 14.85 11.98 11.34
CA THR A 43 14.55 11.53 9.96
C THR A 43 15.60 10.58 9.41
N ILE A 44 16.89 10.86 9.64
CA ILE A 44 17.98 10.02 9.10
C ILE A 44 17.91 8.58 9.64
N PRO A 45 17.87 8.34 10.97
CA PRO A 45 17.74 6.99 11.50
C PRO A 45 16.39 6.33 11.14
N PHE A 46 15.34 7.11 10.94
CA PHE A 46 14.03 6.60 10.51
C PHE A 46 14.07 5.99 9.10
N PHE A 47 14.80 6.58 8.16
CA PHE A 47 14.98 6.08 6.80
C PHE A 47 16.16 5.13 6.64
N ALA A 48 16.80 4.72 7.73
CA ALA A 48 17.87 3.72 7.67
C ALA A 48 17.34 2.40 7.08
N PRO A 49 18.05 1.79 6.12
CA PRO A 49 17.62 0.55 5.50
C PRO A 49 17.53 -0.60 6.50
N ASN A 50 16.48 -1.42 6.40
CA ASN A 50 16.30 -2.65 7.14
C ASN A 50 16.14 -3.81 6.15
N THR A 51 17.00 -4.82 6.23
CA THR A 51 17.00 -5.98 5.31
C THR A 51 16.22 -7.19 5.86
N SER A 52 15.52 -7.03 6.97
CA SER A 52 14.75 -8.11 7.60
C SER A 52 13.24 -7.84 7.55
N PHE A 53 12.44 -8.87 7.87
CA PHE A 53 11.01 -8.74 8.10
C PHE A 53 10.67 -8.15 9.48
N ASP A 54 11.65 -7.98 10.37
CA ASP A 54 11.45 -7.44 11.72
C ASP A 54 11.03 -5.96 11.69
N ILE A 55 10.53 -5.48 12.82
CA ILE A 55 10.26 -4.07 13.08
C ILE A 55 11.54 -3.27 12.80
N SER A 56 11.41 -2.11 12.14
CA SER A 56 12.58 -1.27 11.86
C SER A 56 13.37 -0.98 13.13
N PRO A 57 14.72 -0.98 13.09
CA PRO A 57 15.57 -0.69 14.25
C PRO A 57 15.15 0.60 14.96
N PHE A 58 14.83 1.64 14.18
CA PHE A 58 14.35 2.92 14.70
C PHE A 58 13.15 2.78 15.64
N VAL A 59 12.13 2.04 15.23
CA VAL A 59 10.92 1.82 16.04
C VAL A 59 11.21 0.90 17.22
N LYS A 60 11.94 -0.19 16.98
CA LYS A 60 12.26 -1.21 18.00
C LYS A 60 13.04 -0.65 19.19
N GLU A 61 14.09 0.11 18.94
CA GLU A 61 14.88 0.78 19.98
C GLU A 61 14.04 1.75 20.83
N ARG A 62 13.15 2.51 20.18
CA ARG A 62 12.32 3.49 20.86
C ARG A 62 11.19 2.85 21.66
N MET A 63 10.61 1.76 21.16
CA MET A 63 9.67 0.94 21.92
C MET A 63 10.31 0.41 23.22
N GLN A 64 11.54 -0.09 23.15
CA GLN A 64 12.27 -0.59 24.31
C GLN A 64 12.59 0.53 25.31
N ARG A 65 12.97 1.71 24.81
CA ARG A 65 13.39 2.82 25.65
C ARG A 65 12.23 3.63 26.25
N TYR A 66 11.16 3.83 25.49
CA TYR A 66 10.10 4.77 25.80
C TYR A 66 8.73 4.11 25.99
N GLY A 67 8.60 2.83 25.65
CA GLY A 67 7.32 2.12 25.68
C GLY A 67 6.55 2.20 24.34
N PRO A 68 5.30 1.69 24.33
CA PRO A 68 4.56 1.49 23.09
C PRO A 68 3.99 2.76 22.44
N ILE A 69 3.98 3.87 23.17
CA ILE A 69 3.54 5.20 22.67
C ILE A 69 4.65 6.18 22.98
N PHE A 70 5.26 6.74 21.94
CA PHE A 70 6.37 7.67 22.10
C PHE A 70 6.32 8.81 21.08
N ARG A 71 7.03 9.90 21.37
CA ARG A 71 7.14 11.05 20.47
C ARG A 71 8.47 11.07 19.73
N THR A 72 8.44 11.63 18.52
CA THR A 72 9.60 11.90 17.68
C THR A 72 9.35 13.14 16.82
N SER A 73 10.33 13.55 16.04
CA SER A 73 10.16 14.50 14.95
C SER A 73 10.73 13.91 13.66
N LEU A 74 9.94 13.90 12.58
CA LEU A 74 10.37 13.45 11.27
C LEU A 74 10.12 14.57 10.25
N VAL A 75 11.16 14.93 9.50
CA VAL A 75 11.11 16.00 8.49
C VAL A 75 10.55 17.32 9.08
N GLY A 76 10.88 17.58 10.36
CA GLY A 76 10.42 18.77 11.09
C GLY A 76 8.98 18.72 11.60
N TYR A 77 8.25 17.62 11.41
CA TYR A 77 6.91 17.43 11.97
C TYR A 77 6.97 16.72 13.32
N PRO A 78 6.30 17.23 14.37
CA PRO A 78 6.14 16.50 15.63
C PRO A 78 5.17 15.33 15.43
N ILE A 79 5.60 14.13 15.81
CA ILE A 79 4.87 12.88 15.57
C ILE A 79 4.80 12.07 16.86
N ILE A 80 3.60 11.60 17.20
CA ILE A 80 3.40 10.54 18.17
C ILE A 80 3.39 9.21 17.41
N VAL A 81 4.30 8.30 17.77
CA VAL A 81 4.35 6.95 17.22
C VAL A 81 3.56 6.03 18.11
N SER A 82 2.67 5.25 17.53
CA SER A 82 1.90 4.22 18.23
C SER A 82 2.24 2.83 17.72
N THR A 83 2.69 2.00 18.64
CA THR A 83 2.88 0.56 18.49
C THR A 83 1.91 -0.21 19.38
N ASP A 84 1.04 0.49 20.10
CA ASP A 84 0.02 -0.06 21.02
C ASP A 84 -1.23 -0.47 20.22
N PRO A 85 -1.64 -1.75 20.25
CA PRO A 85 -2.79 -2.23 19.47
C PRO A 85 -4.11 -1.54 19.86
N ASP A 86 -4.31 -1.23 21.13
CA ASP A 86 -5.54 -0.60 21.61
C ASP A 86 -5.60 0.87 21.18
N PHE A 87 -4.46 1.58 21.25
CA PHE A 87 -4.40 2.95 20.76
C PHE A 87 -4.57 3.02 19.24
N ASN A 88 -3.95 2.10 18.49
CA ASN A 88 -4.13 2.00 17.05
C ASN A 88 -5.61 1.76 16.69
N TYR A 89 -6.27 0.83 17.39
CA TYR A 89 -7.69 0.56 17.21
C TYR A 89 -8.53 1.81 17.51
N PHE A 90 -8.27 2.47 18.64
CA PHE A 90 -8.94 3.71 19.03
C PHE A 90 -8.79 4.80 17.97
N ILE A 91 -7.57 5.01 17.45
CA ILE A 91 -7.31 5.98 16.39
C ILE A 91 -8.18 5.71 15.16
N PHE A 92 -8.27 4.46 14.73
CA PHE A 92 -9.06 4.09 13.56
C PHE A 92 -10.57 4.24 13.75
N GLN A 93 -11.07 4.01 14.96
CA GLN A 93 -12.51 4.19 15.27
C GLN A 93 -12.92 5.67 15.38
N GLN A 94 -11.96 6.56 15.64
CA GLN A 94 -12.22 7.98 15.88
C GLN A 94 -11.93 8.87 14.64
N GLU A 95 -11.84 8.28 13.46
CA GLU A 95 -11.68 9.02 12.19
C GLU A 95 -12.83 10.01 11.98
N GLY A 96 -12.50 11.28 11.77
CA GLY A 96 -13.44 12.38 11.59
C GLY A 96 -14.00 12.98 12.89
N GLN A 97 -13.68 12.43 14.07
CA GLN A 97 -14.07 12.95 15.37
C GLN A 97 -12.89 13.48 16.19
N LEU A 98 -11.92 12.62 16.46
CA LEU A 98 -10.70 12.93 17.19
C LEU A 98 -9.46 12.96 16.29
N PHE A 99 -9.48 12.17 15.25
CA PHE A 99 -8.40 12.05 14.28
C PHE A 99 -8.91 12.23 12.87
N GLN A 100 -8.02 12.66 11.99
CA GLN A 100 -8.26 12.65 10.54
C GLN A 100 -7.03 12.13 9.81
N SER A 101 -7.22 11.54 8.64
CA SER A 101 -6.12 11.16 7.75
C SER A 101 -5.22 12.36 7.51
N TRP A 102 -3.92 12.16 7.57
CA TRP A 102 -2.93 13.20 7.35
C TRP A 102 -1.65 12.61 6.77
N TYR A 103 -1.05 13.34 5.87
CA TYR A 103 0.26 13.04 5.32
C TYR A 103 1.08 14.34 5.22
N PRO A 104 2.43 14.25 5.19
CA PRO A 104 3.29 15.42 4.95
C PRO A 104 2.94 16.13 3.64
N HIS A 105 3.21 17.43 3.57
CA HIS A 105 2.94 18.24 2.35
C HIS A 105 3.59 17.67 1.08
N THR A 106 4.76 17.06 1.21
CA THR A 106 5.43 16.36 0.10
C THR A 106 4.61 15.21 -0.49
N PHE A 107 3.81 14.54 0.34
CA PHE A 107 2.87 13.52 -0.12
C PHE A 107 1.71 14.14 -0.92
N GLU A 108 1.22 15.30 -0.50
CA GLU A 108 0.19 16.03 -1.24
C GLU A 108 0.70 16.52 -2.60
N GLU A 109 1.98 16.90 -2.71
CA GLU A 109 2.59 17.22 -3.99
C GLU A 109 2.68 15.99 -4.92
N ILE A 110 2.95 14.82 -4.35
CA ILE A 110 3.07 13.55 -5.07
C ILE A 110 1.70 13.02 -5.52
N PHE A 111 0.69 13.04 -4.66
CA PHE A 111 -0.62 12.44 -4.93
C PHE A 111 -1.71 13.46 -5.34
N GLY A 112 -1.41 14.76 -5.23
CA GLY A 112 -2.36 15.84 -5.43
C GLY A 112 -2.95 16.33 -4.10
N ARG A 113 -3.31 17.61 -4.08
CA ARG A 113 -3.90 18.23 -2.87
C ARG A 113 -5.32 17.78 -2.59
N GLN A 114 -6.01 17.28 -3.60
CA GLN A 114 -7.38 16.77 -3.52
C GLN A 114 -7.45 15.24 -3.62
N ASN A 115 -6.35 14.57 -3.29
CA ASN A 115 -6.31 13.11 -3.28
C ASN A 115 -7.16 12.51 -2.14
N VAL A 116 -7.54 11.25 -2.30
CA VAL A 116 -8.38 10.51 -1.33
C VAL A 116 -7.78 10.50 0.09
N GLY A 117 -6.45 10.57 0.23
CA GLY A 117 -5.77 10.65 1.54
C GLY A 117 -5.99 11.97 2.26
N SER A 118 -6.16 13.07 1.52
CA SER A 118 -6.34 14.42 2.07
C SER A 118 -7.81 14.83 2.22
N LEU A 119 -8.75 14.10 1.59
CA LEU A 119 -10.18 14.38 1.68
C LEU A 119 -10.81 13.71 2.91
N HIS A 120 -11.79 14.40 3.52
CA HIS A 120 -12.43 13.99 4.77
C HIS A 120 -13.96 14.05 4.71
N GLY A 121 -14.62 13.53 5.74
CA GLY A 121 -16.06 13.66 5.96
C GLY A 121 -16.90 13.11 4.81
N PHE A 122 -17.83 13.91 4.34
CA PHE A 122 -18.76 13.54 3.29
C PHE A 122 -18.06 13.26 1.96
N MET A 123 -17.13 14.11 1.54
CA MET A 123 -16.40 13.94 0.28
C MET A 123 -15.63 12.61 0.21
N TYR A 124 -14.95 12.22 1.29
CA TYR A 124 -14.29 10.92 1.35
C TYR A 124 -15.28 9.76 1.22
N LYS A 125 -16.43 9.82 1.92
CA LYS A 125 -17.46 8.78 1.84
C LYS A 125 -18.03 8.67 0.43
N TYR A 126 -18.28 9.80 -0.21
CA TYR A 126 -18.76 9.87 -1.59
C TYR A 126 -17.80 9.18 -2.56
N LEU A 127 -16.51 9.56 -2.56
CA LEU A 127 -15.51 8.90 -3.41
C LEU A 127 -15.35 7.42 -3.09
N LYS A 128 -15.39 7.05 -1.80
CA LYS A 128 -15.34 5.65 -1.40
C LYS A 128 -16.50 4.85 -2.01
N ASN A 129 -17.70 5.38 -1.99
CA ASN A 129 -18.87 4.72 -2.59
C ASN A 129 -18.71 4.60 -4.12
N MET A 130 -18.22 5.64 -4.80
CA MET A 130 -17.92 5.55 -6.23
C MET A 130 -16.97 4.38 -6.54
N VAL A 131 -15.87 4.27 -5.79
CA VAL A 131 -14.86 3.22 -6.00
C VAL A 131 -15.41 1.82 -5.66
N LEU A 132 -16.37 1.71 -4.73
CA LEU A 132 -17.04 0.44 -4.43
C LEU A 132 -17.89 -0.09 -5.60
N ASN A 133 -18.33 0.76 -6.52
CA ASN A 133 -18.98 0.30 -7.76
C ASN A 133 -18.03 -0.50 -8.64
N LEU A 134 -16.73 -0.19 -8.60
CA LEU A 134 -15.70 -0.92 -9.34
C LEU A 134 -15.15 -2.14 -8.59
N PHE A 135 -14.91 -2.03 -7.28
CA PHE A 135 -14.23 -3.05 -6.47
C PHE A 135 -15.15 -3.68 -5.40
N GLY A 136 -16.46 -3.48 -5.50
CA GLY A 136 -17.43 -4.14 -4.62
C GLY A 136 -17.63 -5.62 -4.96
N PRO A 137 -18.29 -6.40 -4.07
CA PRO A 137 -18.40 -7.86 -4.20
C PRO A 137 -18.95 -8.37 -5.52
N GLU A 138 -19.99 -7.72 -6.06
CA GLU A 138 -20.60 -8.12 -7.34
C GLU A 138 -19.66 -7.85 -8.53
N SER A 139 -19.00 -6.69 -8.54
CA SER A 139 -18.02 -6.36 -9.57
C SER A 139 -16.84 -7.33 -9.54
N LEU A 140 -16.36 -7.70 -8.34
CA LEU A 140 -15.28 -8.67 -8.19
C LEU A 140 -15.67 -10.07 -8.68
N LYS A 141 -16.92 -10.49 -8.43
CA LYS A 141 -17.45 -11.76 -8.94
C LYS A 141 -17.45 -11.76 -10.47
N ASN A 142 -17.88 -10.67 -11.09
CA ASN A 142 -17.90 -10.52 -12.54
C ASN A 142 -16.46 -10.44 -13.15
N MET A 143 -15.50 -9.91 -12.40
CA MET A 143 -14.10 -9.82 -12.84
C MET A 143 -13.32 -11.14 -12.71
N LEU A 144 -13.82 -12.14 -11.96
CA LEU A 144 -13.08 -13.34 -11.60
C LEU A 144 -12.53 -14.08 -12.83
N HIS A 145 -13.37 -14.27 -13.84
CA HIS A 145 -12.97 -14.95 -15.09
C HIS A 145 -11.89 -14.17 -15.88
N GLU A 146 -12.00 -12.83 -15.90
CA GLU A 146 -11.01 -11.99 -16.58
C GLU A 146 -9.66 -12.01 -15.85
N VAL A 147 -9.67 -11.98 -14.51
CA VAL A 147 -8.47 -12.15 -13.68
C VAL A 147 -7.80 -13.49 -13.96
N GLU A 148 -8.58 -14.59 -14.02
CA GLU A 148 -8.06 -15.93 -14.30
C GLU A 148 -7.47 -16.01 -15.72
N LYS A 149 -8.18 -15.51 -16.73
CA LYS A 149 -7.71 -15.47 -18.11
C LYS A 149 -6.41 -14.68 -18.26
N THR A 150 -6.36 -13.48 -17.65
CA THR A 150 -5.15 -12.63 -17.68
C THR A 150 -3.98 -13.34 -17.00
N THR A 151 -4.21 -13.97 -15.85
CA THR A 151 -3.19 -14.74 -15.13
C THR A 151 -2.66 -15.91 -15.96
N ASN A 152 -3.54 -16.73 -16.52
CA ASN A 152 -3.15 -17.88 -17.35
C ASN A 152 -2.33 -17.45 -18.57
N ASN A 153 -2.76 -16.39 -19.28
CA ASN A 153 -2.04 -15.87 -20.44
C ASN A 153 -0.62 -15.40 -20.08
N ASN A 154 -0.49 -14.68 -18.98
CA ASN A 154 0.82 -14.20 -18.51
C ASN A 154 1.71 -15.36 -18.06
N LEU A 155 1.21 -16.30 -17.28
CA LEU A 155 1.97 -17.48 -16.83
C LEU A 155 2.47 -18.31 -18.01
N LYS A 156 1.63 -18.53 -19.03
CA LYS A 156 2.02 -19.22 -20.27
C LYS A 156 3.11 -18.46 -21.05
N ARG A 157 3.03 -17.12 -21.09
CA ARG A 157 4.08 -16.29 -21.70
C ARG A 157 5.38 -16.36 -20.90
N TRP A 158 5.30 -16.34 -19.57
CA TRP A 158 6.46 -16.39 -18.69
C TRP A 158 7.16 -17.75 -18.67
N SER A 159 6.42 -18.88 -18.82
CA SER A 159 7.03 -20.21 -18.89
C SER A 159 7.97 -20.39 -20.08
N ARG A 160 7.78 -19.60 -21.15
CA ARG A 160 8.65 -19.61 -22.35
C ARG A 160 9.91 -18.76 -22.20
N GLN A 161 10.03 -17.99 -21.13
CA GLN A 161 11.19 -17.10 -20.88
C GLN A 161 12.27 -17.85 -20.10
N LYS A 162 13.53 -17.51 -20.34
CA LYS A 162 14.67 -18.09 -19.60
C LYS A 162 14.69 -17.66 -18.13
N SER A 163 14.19 -16.45 -17.83
CA SER A 163 14.09 -15.88 -16.50
C SER A 163 13.00 -14.80 -16.49
N VAL A 164 12.22 -14.74 -15.41
CA VAL A 164 11.18 -13.75 -15.19
C VAL A 164 11.45 -13.01 -13.89
N GLU A 165 11.54 -11.68 -13.95
CA GLU A 165 11.56 -10.86 -12.74
C GLU A 165 10.13 -10.70 -12.22
N MET A 166 9.82 -11.29 -11.06
CA MET A 166 8.44 -11.50 -10.62
C MET A 166 7.73 -10.23 -10.20
N LYS A 167 8.45 -9.28 -9.59
CA LYS A 167 7.81 -8.00 -9.19
C LYS A 167 7.40 -7.18 -10.41
N GLU A 168 8.26 -7.06 -11.41
CA GLU A 168 7.96 -6.34 -12.65
C GLU A 168 6.88 -7.05 -13.47
N ALA A 169 6.99 -8.38 -13.61
CA ALA A 169 6.06 -9.18 -14.38
C ALA A 169 4.64 -9.13 -13.79
N THR A 170 4.50 -9.29 -12.47
CA THR A 170 3.20 -9.18 -11.78
C THR A 170 2.67 -7.76 -11.75
N THR A 171 3.54 -6.74 -11.64
CA THR A 171 3.17 -5.33 -11.79
C THR A 171 2.49 -5.10 -13.13
N LYS A 172 3.13 -5.52 -14.23
CA LYS A 172 2.58 -5.36 -15.58
C LYS A 172 1.26 -6.12 -15.75
N MET A 173 1.21 -7.38 -15.32
CA MET A 173 -0.01 -8.20 -15.40
C MET A 173 -1.21 -7.55 -14.70
N ILE A 174 -1.02 -7.02 -13.48
CA ILE A 174 -2.10 -6.39 -12.72
C ILE A 174 -2.44 -5.02 -13.32
N PHE A 175 -1.42 -4.27 -13.76
CA PHE A 175 -1.63 -2.96 -14.39
C PHE A 175 -2.42 -3.09 -15.71
N ASP A 176 -2.12 -4.07 -16.56
CA ASP A 176 -2.85 -4.30 -17.81
C ASP A 176 -4.35 -4.55 -17.54
N LEU A 177 -4.66 -5.36 -16.51
CA LEU A 177 -6.05 -5.60 -16.11
C LEU A 177 -6.73 -4.34 -15.54
N THR A 178 -6.08 -3.67 -14.59
CA THR A 178 -6.68 -2.52 -13.89
C THR A 178 -6.70 -1.27 -14.76
N GLY A 179 -5.68 -1.05 -15.59
CA GLY A 179 -5.65 0.03 -16.57
C GLY A 179 -6.78 -0.09 -17.59
N LYS A 180 -7.06 -1.33 -18.04
CA LYS A 180 -8.21 -1.59 -18.92
C LYS A 180 -9.53 -1.24 -18.22
N LYS A 181 -9.72 -1.63 -16.95
CA LYS A 181 -10.96 -1.36 -16.18
C LYS A 181 -11.10 0.10 -15.76
N LEU A 182 -10.00 0.78 -15.52
CA LEU A 182 -10.02 2.15 -15.04
C LEU A 182 -10.12 3.17 -16.17
N ILE A 183 -9.39 2.96 -17.27
CA ILE A 183 -9.19 3.97 -18.33
C ILE A 183 -9.24 3.38 -19.74
N SER A 184 -9.68 2.12 -19.92
CA SER A 184 -9.62 1.39 -21.19
C SER A 184 -8.20 1.32 -21.78
N TYR A 185 -7.17 1.30 -20.93
CA TYR A 185 -5.78 1.22 -21.38
C TYR A 185 -5.47 -0.14 -21.98
N ASP A 186 -4.88 -0.12 -23.17
CA ASP A 186 -4.38 -1.31 -23.87
C ASP A 186 -2.89 -1.15 -24.09
N SER A 187 -2.09 -1.91 -23.35
CA SER A 187 -0.63 -1.83 -23.39
C SER A 187 -0.03 -2.30 -24.72
N GLU A 188 -0.76 -3.11 -25.51
CA GLU A 188 -0.29 -3.62 -26.81
C GLU A 188 -0.48 -2.59 -27.93
N ASN A 189 -1.53 -1.78 -27.83
CA ASN A 189 -1.89 -0.79 -28.86
C ASN A 189 -1.58 0.66 -28.45
N SER A 190 -1.12 0.90 -27.20
CA SER A 190 -0.81 2.25 -26.73
C SER A 190 0.60 2.69 -27.12
N THR A 191 0.73 3.91 -27.58
CA THR A 191 2.03 4.57 -27.78
C THR A 191 2.65 5.10 -26.49
N GLU A 192 1.87 5.13 -25.41
CA GLU A 192 2.29 5.60 -24.09
C GLU A 192 2.58 4.42 -23.16
N ASN A 193 3.75 4.42 -22.54
CA ASN A 193 4.13 3.41 -21.57
C ASN A 193 3.81 3.89 -20.15
N VAL A 194 2.52 3.90 -19.80
CA VAL A 194 2.03 4.40 -18.50
C VAL A 194 2.61 3.60 -17.31
N CYS A 195 2.84 2.30 -17.50
CA CYS A 195 3.44 1.44 -16.47
C CYS A 195 4.88 1.88 -16.15
N GLU A 196 5.67 2.28 -17.15
CA GLU A 196 7.04 2.77 -16.96
C GLU A 196 7.08 4.16 -16.29
N ASP A 197 6.13 5.04 -16.64
CA ASP A 197 5.98 6.34 -15.98
C ASP A 197 5.66 6.17 -14.49
N PHE A 198 4.81 5.17 -14.12
CA PHE A 198 4.58 4.79 -12.73
C PHE A 198 5.81 4.16 -12.09
N ALA A 199 6.59 3.34 -12.78
CA ALA A 199 7.82 2.78 -12.25
C ALA A 199 8.84 3.89 -11.90
N THR A 200 8.92 4.94 -12.71
CA THR A 200 9.73 6.14 -12.44
C THR A 200 9.19 6.91 -11.22
N PHE A 201 7.88 7.07 -11.14
CA PHE A 201 7.20 7.68 -10.00
C PHE A 201 7.49 6.95 -8.68
N ILE A 202 7.37 5.62 -8.67
CA ILE A 202 7.56 4.79 -7.46
C ILE A 202 8.97 4.91 -6.89
N LYS A 203 10.00 4.94 -7.75
CA LYS A 203 11.39 5.07 -7.31
C LYS A 203 11.66 6.32 -6.46
N GLY A 204 10.87 7.37 -6.65
CA GLY A 204 11.01 8.61 -5.89
C GLY A 204 9.98 8.82 -4.78
N LEU A 205 8.96 7.96 -4.70
CA LEU A 205 7.84 8.10 -3.75
C LEU A 205 8.30 8.12 -2.30
N ILE A 206 9.27 7.29 -1.95
CA ILE A 206 9.86 7.20 -0.61
C ILE A 206 11.32 7.65 -0.69
N SER A 207 11.52 8.89 -1.11
CA SER A 207 12.84 9.51 -1.16
C SER A 207 12.86 10.77 -0.31
N PHE A 208 14.06 11.21 0.05
CA PHE A 208 14.21 12.50 0.72
C PHE A 208 13.72 13.62 -0.21
N PRO A 209 12.90 14.58 0.26
CA PRO A 209 12.20 15.54 -0.60
C PRO A 209 13.11 16.69 -1.09
N LEU A 210 14.20 16.33 -1.77
CA LEU A 210 15.07 17.28 -2.45
C LEU A 210 14.64 17.42 -3.91
N CYS A 211 14.06 18.58 -4.26
CA CYS A 211 13.55 18.87 -5.59
C CYS A 211 14.60 19.56 -6.47
N PHE A 212 15.71 18.86 -6.75
CA PHE A 212 16.70 19.32 -7.74
C PHE A 212 16.73 18.39 -8.97
N PRO A 213 17.03 18.87 -10.17
CA PRO A 213 17.19 18.03 -11.35
C PRO A 213 18.11 16.84 -11.09
N GLY A 214 17.64 15.63 -11.42
CA GLY A 214 18.37 14.39 -11.21
C GLY A 214 18.05 13.63 -9.91
N THR A 215 17.46 14.28 -8.89
CA THR A 215 17.06 13.59 -7.65
C THR A 215 15.87 12.66 -7.87
N ALA A 216 15.72 11.66 -7.00
CA ALA A 216 14.62 10.70 -7.05
C ALA A 216 13.26 11.39 -6.85
N TYR A 217 13.17 12.34 -5.92
CA TYR A 217 11.95 13.13 -5.69
C TYR A 217 11.56 13.96 -6.92
N HIS A 218 12.53 14.64 -7.56
CA HIS A 218 12.27 15.38 -8.81
C HIS A 218 11.74 14.46 -9.92
N LYS A 219 12.34 13.27 -10.11
CA LYS A 219 11.87 12.27 -11.08
C LYS A 219 10.45 11.80 -10.77
N CYS A 220 10.12 11.60 -9.49
CA CYS A 220 8.77 11.26 -9.02
C CYS A 220 7.74 12.32 -9.47
N LEU A 221 8.02 13.60 -9.22
CA LEU A 221 7.14 14.70 -9.63
C LEU A 221 7.01 14.80 -11.16
N GLN A 222 8.07 14.52 -11.93
CA GLN A 222 7.99 14.47 -13.38
C GLN A 222 7.14 13.29 -13.88
N GLY A 223 7.27 12.10 -13.27
CA GLY A 223 6.41 10.95 -13.55
C GLY A 223 4.94 11.28 -13.31
N ARG A 224 4.62 11.87 -12.14
CA ARG A 224 3.26 12.35 -11.87
C ARG A 224 2.75 13.32 -12.95
N LYS A 225 3.56 14.33 -13.30
CA LYS A 225 3.18 15.34 -14.30
C LYS A 225 2.83 14.71 -15.65
N LYS A 226 3.56 13.70 -16.09
CA LYS A 226 3.26 12.97 -17.34
C LYS A 226 1.94 12.25 -17.27
N ILE A 227 1.71 11.47 -16.21
CA ILE A 227 0.48 10.70 -16.01
C ILE A 227 -0.73 11.65 -15.90
N MET A 228 -0.62 12.74 -15.15
CA MET A 228 -1.70 13.73 -15.02
C MET A 228 -2.00 14.42 -16.34
N LYS A 229 -0.98 14.69 -17.17
CA LYS A 229 -1.18 15.25 -18.53
C LYS A 229 -1.94 14.27 -19.42
N MET A 230 -1.62 12.98 -19.37
CA MET A 230 -2.34 11.93 -20.07
C MET A 230 -3.80 11.87 -19.60
N LEU A 231 -4.04 11.75 -18.29
CA LEU A 231 -5.40 11.67 -17.73
C LEU A 231 -6.25 12.89 -18.11
N LYS A 232 -5.66 14.10 -18.06
CA LYS A 232 -6.35 15.32 -18.48
C LYS A 232 -6.70 15.30 -19.98
N ARG A 233 -5.78 14.88 -20.85
CA ARG A 233 -6.05 14.74 -22.29
C ARG A 233 -7.20 13.75 -22.50
N MET A 234 -7.17 12.57 -21.87
CA MET A 234 -8.24 11.58 -21.97
C MET A 234 -9.59 12.13 -21.51
N LEU A 235 -9.61 12.93 -20.44
CA LEU A 235 -10.84 13.59 -19.97
C LEU A 235 -11.40 14.54 -21.03
N GLU A 236 -10.59 15.39 -21.64
CA GLU A 236 -11.04 16.34 -22.66
C GLU A 236 -11.49 15.62 -23.95
N GLU A 237 -10.77 14.57 -24.38
CA GLU A 237 -11.17 13.74 -25.52
C GLU A 237 -12.54 13.10 -25.30
N ARG A 238 -12.81 12.54 -24.11
CA ARG A 238 -14.10 11.92 -23.78
C ARG A 238 -15.23 12.93 -23.62
N LYS A 239 -14.95 14.15 -23.16
CA LYS A 239 -15.94 15.23 -23.13
C LYS A 239 -16.33 15.68 -24.54
N SER A 240 -15.37 15.77 -25.45
CA SER A 240 -15.63 16.19 -26.82
C SER A 240 -16.29 15.10 -27.67
N GLN A 241 -16.02 13.82 -27.36
CA GLN A 241 -16.57 12.65 -28.05
C GLN A 241 -17.07 11.62 -27.03
N PRO A 242 -18.25 11.85 -26.43
CA PRO A 242 -18.82 10.93 -25.44
C PRO A 242 -19.04 9.54 -26.05
N ARG A 243 -18.67 8.50 -25.30
CA ARG A 243 -18.96 7.11 -25.68
C ARG A 243 -20.44 6.81 -25.51
N LYS A 244 -20.98 5.97 -26.39
CA LYS A 244 -22.41 5.58 -26.31
C LYS A 244 -22.73 4.71 -25.11
N GLU A 245 -21.76 3.93 -24.66
CA GLU A 245 -21.89 3.02 -23.51
C GLU A 245 -20.70 3.22 -22.57
N GLN A 246 -20.95 3.08 -21.27
CA GLN A 246 -19.94 3.11 -20.24
C GLN A 246 -19.02 1.88 -20.38
N SER A 247 -17.76 2.10 -20.76
CA SER A 247 -16.79 1.03 -21.03
C SER A 247 -15.81 0.80 -19.89
N ASP A 248 -15.57 1.83 -19.06
CA ASP A 248 -14.63 1.79 -17.94
C ASP A 248 -15.05 2.71 -16.79
N PHE A 249 -14.26 2.71 -15.72
CA PHE A 249 -14.54 3.54 -14.55
C PHE A 249 -14.38 5.04 -14.83
N PHE A 250 -13.52 5.43 -15.78
CA PHE A 250 -13.38 6.84 -16.12
C PHE A 250 -14.62 7.40 -16.84
N ASP A 251 -15.31 6.57 -17.63
CA ASP A 251 -16.60 6.95 -18.21
C ASP A 251 -17.64 7.21 -17.10
N TYR A 252 -17.69 6.32 -16.08
CA TYR A 252 -18.54 6.53 -14.90
C TYR A 252 -18.18 7.83 -14.15
N VAL A 253 -16.90 8.12 -13.96
CA VAL A 253 -16.44 9.37 -13.34
C VAL A 253 -16.83 10.58 -14.18
N LEU A 254 -16.81 10.48 -15.50
CA LEU A 254 -17.23 11.55 -16.42
C LEU A 254 -18.74 11.81 -16.33
N GLU A 255 -19.56 10.77 -16.32
CA GLU A 255 -21.02 10.89 -16.12
C GLU A 255 -21.34 11.59 -14.79
N GLU A 256 -20.63 11.20 -13.73
CA GLU A 256 -20.78 11.82 -12.42
C GLU A 256 -20.36 13.30 -12.41
N LEU A 257 -19.30 13.66 -13.14
CA LEU A 257 -18.87 15.06 -13.32
C LEU A 257 -19.90 15.91 -14.06
N GLN A 258 -20.72 15.32 -14.93
CA GLN A 258 -21.74 16.00 -15.71
C GLN A 258 -23.12 16.05 -15.01
N SER A 259 -23.27 15.34 -13.89
CA SER A 259 -24.50 15.35 -13.10
C SER A 259 -24.76 16.73 -12.50
N LYS A 260 -26.04 17.16 -12.50
CA LYS A 260 -26.44 18.48 -11.99
C LYS A 260 -26.15 18.68 -10.50
N ASP A 261 -26.20 17.60 -9.73
CA ASP A 261 -26.02 17.62 -8.27
C ASP A 261 -24.61 17.16 -7.84
N THR A 262 -23.67 17.10 -8.78
CA THR A 262 -22.32 16.60 -8.48
C THR A 262 -21.57 17.54 -7.55
N ILE A 263 -20.86 16.94 -6.61
CA ILE A 263 -19.85 17.60 -5.78
C ILE A 263 -18.43 17.29 -6.26
N LEU A 264 -18.32 16.43 -7.29
CA LEU A 264 -17.05 16.04 -7.88
C LEU A 264 -16.49 17.16 -8.74
N THR A 265 -15.24 17.53 -8.52
CA THR A 265 -14.51 18.45 -9.39
C THR A 265 -13.56 17.68 -10.30
N GLU A 266 -13.19 18.26 -11.43
CA GLU A 266 -12.18 17.63 -12.32
C GLU A 266 -10.86 17.35 -11.61
N ALA A 267 -10.41 18.23 -10.75
CA ALA A 267 -9.20 18.03 -9.97
C ALA A 267 -9.30 16.83 -9.04
N ILE A 268 -10.42 16.66 -8.33
CA ILE A 268 -10.69 15.48 -7.48
C ILE A 268 -10.77 14.22 -8.34
N ALA A 269 -11.47 14.26 -9.47
CA ALA A 269 -11.61 13.14 -10.38
C ALA A 269 -10.25 12.66 -10.93
N LEU A 270 -9.41 13.58 -11.40
CA LEU A 270 -8.09 13.25 -11.92
C LEU A 270 -7.14 12.72 -10.83
N ASP A 271 -7.14 13.31 -9.63
CA ASP A 271 -6.35 12.83 -8.49
C ASP A 271 -6.86 11.44 -8.03
N LEU A 272 -8.19 11.18 -8.08
CA LEU A 272 -8.77 9.86 -7.82
C LEU A 272 -8.29 8.82 -8.83
N MET A 273 -8.36 9.13 -10.13
CA MET A 273 -7.92 8.21 -11.19
C MET A 273 -6.42 7.89 -11.06
N PHE A 274 -5.59 8.91 -10.81
CA PHE A 274 -4.16 8.71 -10.53
C PHE A 274 -3.92 7.78 -9.34
N ALA A 275 -4.62 8.03 -8.23
CA ALA A 275 -4.47 7.24 -7.00
C ALA A 275 -4.92 5.78 -7.20
N LEU A 276 -6.03 5.54 -7.93
CA LEU A 276 -6.53 4.19 -8.22
C LEU A 276 -5.58 3.42 -9.14
N LEU A 277 -5.09 4.06 -10.20
CA LEU A 277 -4.10 3.45 -11.09
C LEU A 277 -2.86 3.01 -10.31
N PHE A 278 -2.30 3.88 -9.44
CA PHE A 278 -1.15 3.57 -8.62
C PHE A 278 -1.43 2.45 -7.60
N ALA A 279 -2.50 2.60 -6.81
CA ALA A 279 -2.77 1.70 -5.67
C ALA A 279 -3.12 0.28 -6.11
N SER A 280 -3.68 0.11 -7.30
CA SER A 280 -4.21 -1.18 -7.76
C SER A 280 -3.14 -2.23 -8.04
N PHE A 281 -1.94 -1.84 -8.47
CA PHE A 281 -0.91 -2.81 -8.89
C PHE A 281 0.29 -2.88 -7.94
N GLU A 282 0.79 -1.74 -7.42
CA GLU A 282 2.08 -1.69 -6.72
C GLU A 282 2.08 -2.54 -5.45
N THR A 283 1.02 -2.45 -4.67
CA THR A 283 0.90 -3.18 -3.42
C THR A 283 0.66 -4.68 -3.63
N THR A 284 -0.23 -5.02 -4.56
CA THR A 284 -0.63 -6.41 -4.84
C THR A 284 0.50 -7.19 -5.51
N SER A 285 1.25 -6.58 -6.44
CA SER A 285 2.42 -7.23 -7.06
C SER A 285 3.53 -7.52 -6.06
N SER A 286 3.76 -6.62 -5.08
CA SER A 286 4.68 -6.87 -3.98
C SER A 286 4.24 -8.06 -3.13
N ALA A 287 2.94 -8.17 -2.83
CA ALA A 287 2.37 -9.28 -2.08
C ALA A 287 2.50 -10.62 -2.83
N ILE A 288 2.21 -10.66 -4.14
CA ILE A 288 2.37 -11.86 -4.96
C ILE A 288 3.84 -12.27 -5.04
N THR A 289 4.76 -11.34 -5.22
CA THR A 289 6.20 -11.63 -5.24
C THR A 289 6.66 -12.30 -3.94
N LEU A 290 6.23 -11.78 -2.78
CA LEU A 290 6.50 -12.41 -1.49
C LEU A 290 5.80 -13.75 -1.32
N ALA A 291 4.57 -13.90 -1.82
CA ALA A 291 3.85 -15.16 -1.77
C ALA A 291 4.63 -16.28 -2.49
N ILE A 292 5.17 -16.01 -3.68
CA ILE A 292 6.02 -16.97 -4.41
C ILE A 292 7.30 -17.30 -3.65
N LYS A 293 7.94 -16.28 -3.05
CA LYS A 293 9.12 -16.47 -2.20
C LYS A 293 8.80 -17.38 -1.01
N PHE A 294 7.72 -17.11 -0.28
CA PHE A 294 7.33 -17.92 0.88
C PHE A 294 6.92 -19.34 0.49
N LEU A 295 6.28 -19.56 -0.67
CA LEU A 295 5.99 -20.90 -1.17
C LEU A 295 7.27 -21.71 -1.43
N HIS A 296 8.30 -21.06 -1.97
CA HIS A 296 9.59 -21.72 -2.20
C HIS A 296 10.29 -22.10 -0.89
N GLU A 297 10.26 -21.20 0.09
CA GLU A 297 10.91 -21.39 1.40
C GLU A 297 10.15 -22.34 2.34
N HIS A 298 8.86 -22.61 2.06
CA HIS A 298 7.98 -23.42 2.92
C HIS A 298 7.29 -24.55 2.11
N PRO A 299 8.00 -25.65 1.80
CA PRO A 299 7.48 -26.74 0.97
C PRO A 299 6.19 -27.38 1.54
N LYS A 300 6.02 -27.42 2.86
CA LYS A 300 4.76 -27.90 3.49
C LYS A 300 3.56 -27.03 3.11
N ALA A 301 3.73 -25.70 3.15
CA ALA A 301 2.67 -24.78 2.74
C ALA A 301 2.39 -24.88 1.24
N LEU A 302 3.41 -25.04 0.40
CA LEU A 302 3.25 -25.28 -1.03
C LEU A 302 2.44 -26.56 -1.30
N LYS A 303 2.77 -27.64 -0.61
CA LYS A 303 2.06 -28.93 -0.75
C LYS A 303 0.58 -28.78 -0.41
N GLU A 304 0.26 -28.25 0.75
CA GLU A 304 -1.14 -28.09 1.21
C GLU A 304 -1.93 -27.14 0.31
N LEU A 305 -1.31 -26.03 -0.11
CA LEU A 305 -1.93 -25.10 -1.08
C LEU A 305 -2.22 -25.81 -2.42
N THR A 306 -1.29 -26.60 -2.91
CA THR A 306 -1.46 -27.36 -4.16
C THR A 306 -2.58 -28.39 -4.02
N GLU A 307 -2.63 -29.13 -2.92
CA GLU A 307 -3.68 -30.12 -2.62
C GLU A 307 -5.08 -29.50 -2.55
N GLU A 308 -5.21 -28.32 -1.91
CA GLU A 308 -6.47 -27.56 -1.88
C GLU A 308 -6.94 -27.23 -3.31
N HIS A 309 -6.05 -26.65 -4.12
CA HIS A 309 -6.40 -26.23 -5.47
C HIS A 309 -6.66 -27.38 -6.43
N GLU A 310 -5.92 -28.47 -6.35
CA GLU A 310 -6.16 -29.68 -7.11
C GLU A 310 -7.47 -30.35 -6.71
N ALA A 311 -7.83 -30.33 -5.42
CA ALA A 311 -9.12 -30.84 -4.95
C ALA A 311 -10.30 -30.01 -5.50
N ILE A 312 -10.13 -28.69 -5.65
CA ILE A 312 -11.13 -27.83 -6.30
C ILE A 312 -11.31 -28.26 -7.76
N ILE A 313 -10.22 -28.44 -8.51
CA ILE A 313 -10.29 -28.86 -9.93
C ILE A 313 -10.90 -30.23 -10.07
N ARG A 314 -10.52 -31.20 -9.24
CA ARG A 314 -11.07 -32.59 -9.29
C ARG A 314 -12.58 -32.66 -9.02
N ARG A 315 -13.16 -31.69 -8.31
CA ARG A 315 -14.61 -31.65 -8.02
C ARG A 315 -15.42 -31.02 -9.14
N ARG A 316 -14.80 -30.46 -10.18
CA ARG A 316 -15.49 -29.87 -11.33
C ARG A 316 -16.03 -30.97 -12.23
N GLU A 317 -17.24 -30.80 -12.70
CA GLU A 317 -17.84 -31.68 -13.73
C GLU A 317 -17.05 -31.62 -15.03
N ASN A 318 -16.51 -30.45 -15.36
CA ASN A 318 -15.63 -30.27 -16.51
C ASN A 318 -14.42 -29.43 -16.09
N ALA A 319 -13.23 -30.00 -16.21
CA ALA A 319 -11.95 -29.33 -15.84
C ALA A 319 -11.65 -28.09 -16.69
N SER A 320 -12.28 -27.91 -17.85
CA SER A 320 -12.12 -26.75 -18.72
C SER A 320 -12.90 -25.52 -18.22
N TYR A 321 -13.84 -25.70 -17.28
CA TYR A 321 -14.55 -24.56 -16.70
C TYR A 321 -13.60 -23.70 -15.87
N GLY A 322 -13.73 -22.36 -16.03
CA GLY A 322 -12.99 -21.42 -15.24
C GLY A 322 -13.39 -21.43 -13.76
N LEU A 323 -12.60 -20.74 -12.95
CA LEU A 323 -12.82 -20.62 -11.52
C LEU A 323 -14.15 -19.93 -11.21
N THR A 324 -15.00 -20.57 -10.41
CA THR A 324 -16.26 -20.00 -9.96
C THR A 324 -16.12 -19.22 -8.65
N TRP A 325 -17.03 -18.28 -8.40
CA TRP A 325 -17.05 -17.52 -7.15
C TRP A 325 -17.24 -18.43 -5.91
N LYS A 326 -17.99 -19.53 -6.05
CA LYS A 326 -18.18 -20.53 -4.98
C LYS A 326 -16.86 -21.24 -4.66
N GLU A 327 -16.10 -21.63 -5.67
CA GLU A 327 -14.77 -22.25 -5.50
C GLU A 327 -13.80 -21.27 -4.85
N TYR A 328 -13.72 -20.02 -5.35
CA TYR A 328 -12.92 -18.96 -4.73
C TYR A 328 -13.25 -18.79 -3.24
N LYS A 329 -14.51 -18.74 -2.87
CA LYS A 329 -14.92 -18.65 -1.45
C LYS A 329 -14.59 -19.90 -0.63
N SER A 330 -14.37 -21.04 -1.24
CA SER A 330 -14.02 -22.29 -0.57
C SER A 330 -12.53 -22.48 -0.29
N MET A 331 -11.65 -21.59 -0.78
CA MET A 331 -10.19 -21.64 -0.68
C MET A 331 -9.71 -21.27 0.75
N LYS A 332 -9.92 -22.14 1.73
CA LYS A 332 -9.63 -21.85 3.15
C LYS A 332 -8.15 -21.65 3.42
N PHE A 333 -7.32 -22.61 3.01
CA PHE A 333 -5.87 -22.54 3.22
C PHE A 333 -5.22 -21.40 2.41
N THR A 334 -5.72 -21.16 1.20
CA THR A 334 -5.29 -20.02 0.39
C THR A 334 -5.45 -18.69 1.14
N PHE A 335 -6.59 -18.47 1.81
CA PHE A 335 -6.79 -17.24 2.58
C PHE A 335 -5.91 -17.18 3.84
N GLN A 336 -5.65 -18.31 4.49
CA GLN A 336 -4.68 -18.37 5.59
C GLN A 336 -3.28 -17.99 5.10
N PHE A 337 -2.86 -18.55 3.98
CA PHE A 337 -1.59 -18.25 3.32
C PHE A 337 -1.47 -16.77 2.92
N ILE A 338 -2.50 -16.19 2.32
CA ILE A 338 -2.54 -14.76 1.94
C ILE A 338 -2.46 -13.88 3.19
N ASN A 339 -3.22 -14.18 4.24
CA ASN A 339 -3.20 -13.40 5.48
C ASN A 339 -1.80 -13.40 6.12
N GLU A 340 -1.13 -14.56 6.16
CA GLU A 340 0.24 -14.65 6.67
C GLU A 340 1.23 -13.89 5.80
N THR A 341 1.08 -14.01 4.49
CA THR A 341 1.91 -13.25 3.54
C THR A 341 1.81 -11.75 3.79
N VAL A 342 0.59 -11.18 3.85
CA VAL A 342 0.44 -9.73 4.03
C VAL A 342 0.76 -9.27 5.46
N ARG A 343 0.64 -10.15 6.47
CA ARG A 343 1.09 -9.88 7.84
C ARG A 343 2.60 -9.63 7.89
N LEU A 344 3.39 -10.53 7.30
CA LEU A 344 4.86 -10.37 7.26
C LEU A 344 5.29 -9.32 6.23
N ALA A 345 4.57 -9.20 5.12
CA ALA A 345 4.86 -8.21 4.10
C ALA A 345 4.86 -6.78 4.65
N ASN A 346 3.92 -6.44 5.53
CA ASN A 346 3.77 -5.08 6.05
C ASN A 346 3.96 -4.02 4.95
N ILE A 347 3.22 -4.18 3.83
CA ILE A 347 3.38 -3.35 2.62
C ILE A 347 3.13 -1.87 2.93
N ALA A 348 2.13 -1.57 3.76
CA ALA A 348 1.89 -0.24 4.32
C ALA A 348 2.38 -0.20 5.78
N PRO A 349 3.69 0.00 6.03
CA PRO A 349 4.27 -0.12 7.37
C PRO A 349 3.90 1.03 8.29
N LEU A 350 3.35 2.12 7.76
CA LEU A 350 3.05 3.35 8.48
C LEU A 350 1.72 3.91 8.01
N ILE A 351 0.88 4.30 8.96
CA ILE A 351 -0.42 4.93 8.68
C ILE A 351 -0.50 6.22 9.50
N PHE A 352 -0.68 7.35 8.82
CA PHE A 352 -0.67 8.66 9.48
C PHE A 352 -2.06 9.19 9.74
N ARG A 353 -2.20 9.83 10.88
CA ARG A 353 -3.36 10.62 11.29
C ARG A 353 -2.89 11.94 11.91
N LYS A 354 -3.80 12.89 12.03
CA LYS A 354 -3.61 14.14 12.74
C LYS A 354 -4.66 14.25 13.85
N ALA A 355 -4.23 14.59 15.06
CA ALA A 355 -5.14 14.87 16.16
C ALA A 355 -5.89 16.19 15.91
N LEU A 356 -7.22 16.18 16.02
CA LEU A 356 -8.07 17.36 15.79
C LEU A 356 -8.22 18.23 17.04
N LYS A 357 -8.04 17.62 18.21
CA LYS A 357 -8.06 18.27 19.53
C LYS A 357 -7.10 17.56 20.48
N ASP A 358 -6.87 18.10 21.66
CA ASP A 358 -6.10 17.42 22.70
C ASP A 358 -6.83 16.12 23.12
N ILE A 359 -6.12 15.01 23.13
CA ILE A 359 -6.68 13.69 23.41
C ILE A 359 -5.90 13.05 24.56
N ASN A 360 -6.60 12.65 25.61
CA ASN A 360 -5.99 11.90 26.71
C ASN A 360 -6.14 10.40 26.47
N PHE A 361 -4.99 9.69 26.45
CA PHE A 361 -4.97 8.23 26.29
C PHE A 361 -3.87 7.60 27.16
N LYS A 362 -4.22 6.62 28.00
CA LYS A 362 -3.28 5.91 28.90
C LYS A 362 -2.36 6.85 29.70
N GLY A 363 -2.89 8.01 30.18
CA GLY A 363 -2.15 8.99 30.97
C GLY A 363 -1.24 9.93 30.19
N TYR A 364 -1.29 9.88 28.87
CA TYR A 364 -0.62 10.84 27.98
C TYR A 364 -1.61 11.76 27.29
N THR A 365 -1.18 12.97 27.00
CA THR A 365 -1.89 13.93 26.16
C THR A 365 -1.28 13.94 24.76
N ILE A 366 -2.10 13.66 23.76
CA ILE A 366 -1.78 13.79 22.34
C ILE A 366 -2.24 15.18 21.90
N PRO A 367 -1.35 16.11 21.60
CA PRO A 367 -1.75 17.50 21.34
C PRO A 367 -2.52 17.67 20.03
N ALA A 368 -3.47 18.60 20.00
CA ALA A 368 -4.11 19.04 18.79
C ALA A 368 -3.08 19.45 17.72
N GLY A 369 -3.33 19.07 16.47
CA GLY A 369 -2.45 19.41 15.35
C GLY A 369 -1.23 18.52 15.19
N TRP A 370 -0.88 17.67 16.17
CA TRP A 370 0.23 16.72 16.03
C TRP A 370 -0.17 15.54 15.13
N ALA A 371 0.80 15.09 14.37
CA ALA A 371 0.66 13.84 13.62
C ALA A 371 0.76 12.63 14.56
N VAL A 372 0.00 11.60 14.24
CA VAL A 372 0.09 10.29 14.89
C VAL A 372 0.41 9.26 13.83
N MET A 373 1.47 8.50 14.03
CA MET A 373 1.92 7.44 13.14
C MET A 373 1.61 6.10 13.78
N VAL A 374 0.64 5.39 13.22
CA VAL A 374 0.35 4.00 13.56
C VAL A 374 1.39 3.11 12.86
N CYS A 375 1.95 2.16 13.61
CA CYS A 375 2.97 1.23 13.12
C CYS A 375 2.44 -0.22 13.08
N PRO A 376 1.79 -0.67 11.99
CA PRO A 376 1.27 -2.03 11.85
C PRO A 376 2.31 -3.13 12.10
N PRO A 377 3.60 -3.01 11.67
CA PRO A 377 4.60 -4.03 11.94
C PRO A 377 4.75 -4.38 13.42
N ALA A 378 4.65 -3.40 14.31
CA ALA A 378 4.76 -3.64 15.74
C ALA A 378 3.61 -4.47 16.31
N VAL A 379 2.43 -4.39 15.69
CA VAL A 379 1.27 -5.21 16.03
C VAL A 379 1.39 -6.61 15.43
N HIS A 380 1.74 -6.69 14.16
CA HIS A 380 1.86 -7.95 13.41
C HIS A 380 2.99 -8.85 13.91
N LEU A 381 4.03 -8.24 14.51
CA LEU A 381 5.21 -8.93 15.02
C LEU A 381 5.24 -8.97 16.57
N ASN A 382 4.11 -8.73 17.21
CA ASN A 382 4.00 -8.81 18.67
C ASN A 382 4.00 -10.26 19.15
N PRO A 383 5.02 -10.72 19.91
CA PRO A 383 5.13 -12.11 20.34
C PRO A 383 4.03 -12.52 21.35
N VAL A 384 3.40 -11.57 22.03
CA VAL A 384 2.26 -11.85 22.91
C VAL A 384 1.01 -12.26 22.12
N LYS A 385 0.91 -11.88 20.86
CA LYS A 385 -0.24 -12.17 19.97
C LYS A 385 0.05 -13.22 18.92
N TYR A 386 1.28 -13.31 18.48
CA TYR A 386 1.74 -14.22 17.44
C TYR A 386 2.95 -14.99 17.96
N GLU A 387 2.79 -16.27 18.22
CA GLU A 387 3.90 -17.16 18.53
C GLU A 387 4.89 -17.16 17.36
N ASP A 388 6.19 -17.07 17.65
CA ASP A 388 7.25 -16.94 16.63
C ASP A 388 6.88 -15.96 15.51
N PRO A 389 6.72 -14.66 15.82
CA PRO A 389 6.06 -13.70 14.92
C PRO A 389 6.81 -13.47 13.61
N LEU A 390 8.09 -13.77 13.54
CA LEU A 390 8.91 -13.65 12.31
C LEU A 390 8.85 -14.91 11.44
N GLN A 391 8.39 -16.04 11.97
CA GLN A 391 8.21 -17.25 11.18
C GLN A 391 6.94 -17.16 10.34
N PHE A 392 7.07 -17.58 9.08
CA PHE A 392 5.92 -17.74 8.19
C PHE A 392 5.16 -19.01 8.58
N ASN A 393 3.95 -18.85 9.10
CA ASN A 393 3.11 -19.94 9.56
C ASN A 393 1.64 -19.67 9.20
N PRO A 394 1.15 -20.10 8.02
CA PRO A 394 -0.22 -19.86 7.60
C PRO A 394 -1.26 -20.58 8.49
N TRP A 395 -0.90 -21.68 9.14
CA TRP A 395 -1.82 -22.43 10.01
C TRP A 395 -2.26 -21.67 11.27
N ARG A 396 -1.53 -20.61 11.66
CA ARG A 396 -1.96 -19.72 12.74
C ARG A 396 -3.33 -19.04 12.49
N TRP A 397 -3.78 -19.04 11.26
CA TRP A 397 -5.06 -18.45 10.85
C TRP A 397 -6.21 -19.46 10.83
N GLU A 398 -5.97 -20.72 11.17
CA GLU A 398 -7.01 -21.72 11.19
C GLU A 398 -8.08 -21.39 12.25
N GLY A 399 -9.35 -21.41 11.83
CA GLY A 399 -10.48 -21.06 12.70
C GLY A 399 -10.61 -19.57 13.05
N ILE A 400 -9.73 -18.70 12.56
CA ILE A 400 -9.77 -17.27 12.84
C ILE A 400 -10.51 -16.53 11.73
N GLU A 401 -11.66 -15.94 12.07
CA GLU A 401 -12.36 -15.01 11.21
C GLU A 401 -11.81 -13.59 11.41
N LEU A 402 -11.18 -13.05 10.35
CA LEU A 402 -10.69 -11.68 10.34
C LEU A 402 -11.80 -10.72 9.94
N ASN A 403 -12.13 -9.81 10.82
CA ASN A 403 -13.01 -8.69 10.53
C ASN A 403 -12.21 -7.40 10.24
N ARG A 404 -12.88 -6.40 9.64
CA ARG A 404 -12.28 -5.10 9.29
C ARG A 404 -11.90 -4.24 10.50
N ALA A 405 -12.27 -4.66 11.70
CA ALA A 405 -12.00 -3.99 12.97
C ALA A 405 -11.02 -4.77 13.85
N SER A 406 -10.21 -5.67 13.29
CA SER A 406 -9.24 -6.46 14.06
C SER A 406 -8.21 -5.56 14.73
N ARG A 407 -8.00 -5.74 16.04
CA ARG A 407 -6.95 -5.05 16.80
C ARG A 407 -5.55 -5.61 16.55
N ASN A 408 -5.49 -6.86 16.16
CA ASN A 408 -4.22 -7.58 16.01
C ASN A 408 -3.77 -7.72 14.55
N PHE A 409 -4.67 -7.49 13.58
CA PHE A 409 -4.35 -7.59 12.16
C PHE A 409 -4.86 -6.34 11.43
N MET A 410 -3.94 -5.52 10.96
CA MET A 410 -4.22 -4.25 10.30
C MET A 410 -3.43 -4.07 9.00
N ALA A 411 -3.18 -5.18 8.27
CA ALA A 411 -2.46 -5.17 6.99
C ALA A 411 -3.17 -4.31 5.92
N PHE A 412 -4.48 -4.15 6.06
CA PHE A 412 -5.31 -3.29 5.23
C PHE A 412 -5.82 -2.02 5.96
N GLY A 413 -5.15 -1.65 7.06
CA GLY A 413 -5.57 -0.56 7.93
C GLY A 413 -6.78 -0.91 8.80
N GLY A 414 -7.61 0.09 9.14
CA GLY A 414 -8.79 -0.11 10.00
C GLY A 414 -9.79 1.04 9.95
N GLY A 415 -10.97 0.81 10.54
CA GLY A 415 -12.02 1.80 10.67
C GLY A 415 -12.61 2.26 9.33
N MET A 416 -13.06 3.50 9.28
CA MET A 416 -13.69 4.08 8.08
C MET A 416 -12.75 4.09 6.86
N ARG A 417 -11.43 4.15 7.08
CA ARG A 417 -10.40 4.17 6.04
C ARG A 417 -9.76 2.79 5.78
N PHE A 418 -10.43 1.71 6.16
CA PHE A 418 -10.04 0.37 5.75
C PHE A 418 -9.88 0.31 4.24
N CYS A 419 -8.84 -0.37 3.75
CA CYS A 419 -8.48 -0.44 2.33
C CYS A 419 -9.67 -0.91 1.48
N ILE A 420 -10.05 -0.10 0.52
CA ILE A 420 -11.17 -0.38 -0.39
C ILE A 420 -10.83 -1.52 -1.35
N GLY A 421 -9.55 -1.67 -1.71
CA GLY A 421 -9.03 -2.71 -2.60
C GLY A 421 -8.66 -4.02 -1.89
N ALA A 422 -8.97 -4.19 -0.59
CA ALA A 422 -8.56 -5.39 0.15
C ALA A 422 -9.11 -6.69 -0.46
N ASP A 423 -10.38 -6.70 -0.84
CA ASP A 423 -11.01 -7.87 -1.45
C ASP A 423 -10.50 -8.08 -2.88
N PHE A 424 -10.26 -7.00 -3.63
CA PHE A 424 -9.63 -7.06 -4.96
C PHE A 424 -8.23 -7.67 -4.90
N ALA A 425 -7.38 -7.21 -3.98
CA ALA A 425 -6.05 -7.78 -3.78
C ALA A 425 -6.10 -9.28 -3.44
N LYS A 426 -7.03 -9.69 -2.57
CA LYS A 426 -7.23 -11.11 -2.23
C LYS A 426 -7.69 -11.94 -3.42
N VAL A 427 -8.59 -11.43 -4.27
CA VAL A 427 -9.01 -12.09 -5.52
C VAL A 427 -7.80 -12.28 -6.44
N GLN A 428 -7.02 -11.21 -6.67
CA GLN A 428 -5.82 -11.28 -7.52
C GLN A 428 -4.82 -12.32 -7.01
N MET A 429 -4.51 -12.30 -5.70
CA MET A 429 -3.57 -13.23 -5.10
C MET A 429 -4.08 -14.68 -5.16
N ALA A 430 -5.35 -14.92 -4.80
CA ALA A 430 -5.91 -16.27 -4.77
C ALA A 430 -6.01 -16.90 -6.17
N VAL A 431 -6.44 -16.12 -7.16
CA VAL A 431 -6.51 -16.58 -8.55
C VAL A 431 -5.11 -16.84 -9.11
N PHE A 432 -4.16 -15.93 -8.83
CA PHE A 432 -2.76 -16.14 -9.23
C PHE A 432 -2.20 -17.44 -8.64
N LEU A 433 -2.35 -17.65 -7.33
CA LEU A 433 -1.89 -18.85 -6.64
C LEU A 433 -2.56 -20.11 -7.22
N HIS A 434 -3.88 -20.06 -7.43
CA HIS A 434 -4.61 -21.18 -8.06
C HIS A 434 -4.01 -21.59 -9.40
N CYS A 435 -3.84 -20.65 -10.32
CA CYS A 435 -3.28 -20.91 -11.63
C CYS A 435 -1.81 -21.36 -11.57
N PHE A 436 -1.03 -20.75 -10.67
CA PHE A 436 0.41 -20.95 -10.57
C PHE A 436 0.74 -22.33 -10.01
N VAL A 437 0.18 -22.70 -8.84
CA VAL A 437 0.55 -23.94 -8.16
C VAL A 437 -0.06 -25.19 -8.82
N THR A 438 -1.14 -25.04 -9.60
CA THR A 438 -1.76 -26.20 -10.29
C THR A 438 -1.07 -26.57 -11.59
N LYS A 439 -0.54 -25.57 -12.31
CA LYS A 439 -0.05 -25.77 -13.69
C LYS A 439 1.46 -25.64 -13.83
N TYR A 440 2.16 -25.01 -12.86
CA TYR A 440 3.56 -24.63 -13.02
C TYR A 440 4.42 -25.11 -11.85
N LYS A 441 5.72 -25.33 -12.15
CA LYS A 441 6.84 -25.45 -11.22
C LYS A 441 7.80 -24.28 -11.48
N TRP A 442 8.65 -23.97 -10.55
CA TRP A 442 9.63 -22.91 -10.73
C TRP A 442 10.91 -23.16 -9.95
N GLU A 443 11.97 -22.53 -10.42
CA GLU A 443 13.28 -22.51 -9.81
C GLU A 443 13.74 -21.06 -9.62
N ILE A 444 14.41 -20.77 -8.51
CA ILE A 444 14.99 -19.45 -8.29
C ILE A 444 16.25 -19.32 -9.12
N ILE A 445 16.38 -18.22 -9.85
CA ILE A 445 17.57 -17.88 -10.62
C ILE A 445 18.48 -16.94 -9.81
N LYS A 446 17.90 -15.86 -9.24
CA LYS A 446 18.62 -14.88 -8.41
C LYS A 446 17.67 -13.92 -7.69
N GLY A 447 18.21 -13.18 -6.71
CA GLY A 447 17.49 -12.14 -5.98
C GLY A 447 16.57 -12.70 -4.90
N GLY A 448 15.55 -11.92 -4.54
CA GLY A 448 14.63 -12.25 -3.45
C GLY A 448 14.99 -11.61 -2.12
N ASP A 449 16.12 -10.89 -2.06
CA ASP A 449 16.44 -10.05 -0.91
C ASP A 449 15.44 -8.90 -0.80
N ILE A 450 15.13 -8.53 0.42
CA ILE A 450 14.25 -7.41 0.71
C ILE A 450 14.99 -6.27 1.39
N VAL A 451 14.58 -5.05 1.12
CA VAL A 451 14.99 -3.85 1.86
C VAL A 451 13.75 -3.02 2.18
N ARG A 452 13.71 -2.46 3.38
CA ARG A 452 12.66 -1.55 3.84
C ARG A 452 13.26 -0.18 4.16
N THR A 453 12.72 0.89 3.52
CA THR A 453 13.17 2.28 3.72
C THR A 453 12.00 3.27 3.64
N PRO A 454 10.99 3.29 4.46
CA PRO A 454 10.35 2.24 5.28
C PRO A 454 9.53 1.22 4.44
N GLY A 455 9.19 1.53 3.18
CA GLY A 455 8.45 0.65 2.27
C GLY A 455 9.27 -0.56 1.83
N LEU A 456 8.56 -1.64 1.47
CA LEU A 456 9.17 -2.87 0.97
C LEU A 456 9.71 -2.69 -0.45
N GLN A 457 10.95 -3.12 -0.68
CA GLN A 457 11.62 -3.10 -1.98
C GLN A 457 12.37 -4.41 -2.22
N PHE A 458 12.57 -4.75 -3.49
CA PHE A 458 13.40 -5.88 -3.96
C PHE A 458 14.60 -5.33 -4.72
N PRO A 459 15.70 -4.97 -4.08
CA PRO A 459 16.81 -4.24 -4.71
C PRO A 459 17.46 -5.02 -5.85
N ASN A 460 17.48 -6.36 -5.77
CA ASN A 460 18.04 -7.28 -6.76
C ASN A 460 16.98 -7.99 -7.60
N GLY A 461 15.70 -7.53 -7.52
CA GLY A 461 14.56 -8.23 -8.08
C GLY A 461 14.32 -9.61 -7.45
N TYR A 462 13.37 -10.37 -7.98
CA TYR A 462 13.17 -11.77 -7.66
C TYR A 462 12.97 -12.55 -8.96
N HIS A 463 14.02 -13.16 -9.44
CA HIS A 463 14.08 -13.82 -10.74
C HIS A 463 13.87 -15.32 -10.61
N ILE A 464 12.88 -15.86 -11.33
CA ILE A 464 12.60 -17.29 -11.37
C ILE A 464 12.51 -17.80 -12.81
N LYS A 465 12.73 -19.08 -12.99
CA LYS A 465 12.41 -19.83 -14.20
C LYS A 465 11.14 -20.63 -13.94
N ILE A 466 10.16 -20.50 -14.82
CA ILE A 466 8.85 -21.17 -14.71
C ILE A 466 8.78 -22.30 -15.74
N PHE A 467 8.24 -23.46 -15.34
CA PHE A 467 8.05 -24.65 -16.18
C PHE A 467 6.60 -25.12 -16.08
N GLU A 468 6.02 -25.57 -17.16
CA GLU A 468 4.73 -26.24 -17.14
C GLU A 468 4.86 -27.62 -16.46
N LYS A 469 3.86 -28.05 -15.67
CA LYS A 469 3.92 -29.32 -14.93
C LYS A 469 3.67 -30.55 -15.82
N TYR A 470 2.95 -30.33 -16.92
CA TYR A 470 2.43 -31.40 -17.80
C TYR A 470 2.77 -31.05 -19.25
N ASP A 471 4.06 -31.01 -19.58
CA ASP A 471 4.56 -31.04 -20.95
C ASP A 471 4.92 -32.48 -21.36
#